data_f8754e0e7ff8cfa54a84d7fec8577db3
#
_entry.id   f8754e0e7ff8cfa54a84d7fec8577db3
#
_cell.length_a   1.000
_cell.length_b   1.000
_cell.length_c   1.000
_cell.angle_alpha   90.00
_cell.angle_beta   90.00
_cell.angle_gamma   90.00
#
_symmetry.space_group_name_H-M   'P 1'
#
loop_
_entity.id
_entity.type
_entity.pdbx_description
1 polymer ?
#
loop_
_entity_poly.entity_id
_entity_poly.type
_entity_poly.pdbx_seq_one_letter_code
_entity_poly.pdbx_strand_id
1 'polypeptide(L)'
;MTPTATADQPATAVVGRVARVNGPVVDIEFPHDSIPDIYNALKTTIVIGDSSVEITLEVAQHLGDDLVRAIALKPTDGIVRGQEVRDTGEAISVPVGDVTKGKVFNVIGEVLNLEPGETIEVTERWPIHRKAPNFDQLESKTTMFETGIKSIDLLTPYVLGGKIGLFGGAGVGKTVLIQEMIQRVAQDHGGVSVFAGVGERTREGNDLIHEMEEACLLYTSDAADDLLCV
;
A
#
# COMPACT_ATOMS: atom_id res chain seq x y z
N MET A 1 -29.79 -28.63 19.07
CA MET A 1 -29.24 -27.57 19.94
C MET A 1 -28.14 -26.89 19.14
N THR A 2 -28.47 -25.78 18.53
CA THR A 2 -27.58 -24.93 17.70
C THR A 2 -26.77 -24.04 18.64
N PRO A 3 -25.45 -23.94 18.53
CA PRO A 3 -24.70 -22.97 19.32
C PRO A 3 -24.97 -21.56 18.80
N THR A 4 -25.46 -20.72 19.68
CA THR A 4 -25.66 -19.30 19.47
C THR A 4 -24.30 -18.67 19.27
N ALA A 5 -24.09 -18.03 18.13
CA ALA A 5 -22.93 -17.19 17.87
C ALA A 5 -22.91 -16.03 18.88
N THR A 6 -21.91 -16.02 19.72
CA THR A 6 -21.63 -14.92 20.64
C THR A 6 -21.19 -13.73 19.78
N ALA A 7 -21.95 -12.65 19.82
CA ALA A 7 -21.58 -11.39 19.20
C ALA A 7 -20.23 -10.94 19.78
N ASP A 8 -19.28 -10.72 18.86
CA ASP A 8 -17.96 -10.20 19.13
C ASP A 8 -18.10 -8.83 19.79
N GLN A 9 -17.81 -8.75 21.07
CA GLN A 9 -17.69 -7.46 21.76
C GLN A 9 -16.44 -6.79 21.19
N PRO A 10 -16.48 -5.50 20.78
CA PRO A 10 -15.29 -4.81 20.33
C PRO A 10 -14.26 -4.86 21.46
N ALA A 11 -13.13 -5.48 21.19
CA ALA A 11 -12.00 -5.52 22.10
C ALA A 11 -11.75 -4.09 22.60
N THR A 12 -11.68 -3.91 23.91
CA THR A 12 -11.46 -2.59 24.52
C THR A 12 -10.12 -2.08 23.97
N ALA A 13 -10.17 -1.10 23.09
CA ALA A 13 -8.98 -0.59 22.42
C ALA A 13 -7.98 -0.12 23.50
N VAL A 14 -6.79 -0.71 23.49
CA VAL A 14 -5.72 -0.36 24.44
C VAL A 14 -5.23 1.04 24.09
N VAL A 15 -5.14 1.89 25.09
CA VAL A 15 -4.76 3.30 24.93
C VAL A 15 -3.41 3.55 25.62
N GLY A 16 -2.42 3.94 24.80
CA GLY A 16 -1.13 4.43 25.26
C GLY A 16 -1.05 5.95 25.21
N ARG A 17 0.09 6.50 25.61
CA ARG A 17 0.39 7.93 25.59
C ARG A 17 1.72 8.23 24.96
N VAL A 18 1.78 9.26 24.14
CA VAL A 18 3.02 9.73 23.51
C VAL A 18 4.01 10.17 24.58
N ALA A 19 5.15 9.49 24.67
CA ALA A 19 6.25 9.84 25.55
C ALA A 19 7.22 10.81 24.89
N ARG A 20 7.55 10.60 23.61
CA ARG A 20 8.49 11.44 22.85
C ARG A 20 8.20 11.38 21.34
N VAL A 21 8.41 12.49 20.65
CA VAL A 21 8.35 12.60 19.19
C VAL A 21 9.71 13.05 18.68
N ASN A 22 10.23 12.37 17.67
CA ASN A 22 11.49 12.72 17.02
C ASN A 22 11.39 12.50 15.50
N GLY A 23 10.96 13.52 14.76
CA GLY A 23 10.61 13.39 13.37
C GLY A 23 9.49 12.33 13.17
N PRO A 24 9.64 11.36 12.27
CA PRO A 24 8.63 10.33 12.06
C PRO A 24 8.59 9.26 13.16
N VAL A 25 9.53 9.27 14.10
CA VAL A 25 9.64 8.29 15.18
C VAL A 25 8.93 8.80 16.41
N VAL A 26 7.99 8.02 16.92
CA VAL A 26 7.20 8.32 18.11
C VAL A 26 7.38 7.20 19.12
N ASP A 27 7.87 7.54 20.33
CA ASP A 27 7.94 6.61 21.46
C ASP A 27 6.65 6.78 22.29
N ILE A 28 5.99 5.67 22.57
CA ILE A 28 4.66 5.63 23.19
C ILE A 28 4.73 4.70 24.40
N GLU A 29 4.18 5.15 25.50
CA GLU A 29 4.06 4.38 26.74
C GLU A 29 2.69 3.72 26.79
N PHE A 30 2.66 2.41 27.04
CA PHE A 30 1.45 1.62 27.19
C PHE A 30 1.35 1.04 28.62
N PRO A 31 0.17 0.65 29.08
CA PRO A 31 0.04 -0.10 30.32
C PRO A 31 0.81 -1.43 30.24
N HIS A 32 1.45 -1.85 31.32
CA HIS A 32 2.35 -2.99 31.41
C HIS A 32 1.76 -4.30 30.83
N ASP A 33 0.49 -4.55 31.06
CA ASP A 33 -0.19 -5.77 30.60
C ASP A 33 -0.80 -5.65 29.21
N SER A 34 -0.54 -4.58 28.48
CA SER A 34 -1.23 -4.23 27.23
C SER A 34 -0.30 -3.60 26.21
N ILE A 35 0.90 -4.14 26.08
CA ILE A 35 1.90 -3.67 25.11
C ILE A 35 1.52 -4.20 23.73
N PRO A 36 1.39 -3.32 22.69
CA PRO A 36 1.06 -3.74 21.33
C PRO A 36 2.13 -4.65 20.73
N ASP A 37 1.72 -5.59 19.89
CA ASP A 37 2.64 -6.42 19.13
C ASP A 37 3.41 -5.61 18.07
N ILE A 38 4.57 -6.11 17.67
CA ILE A 38 5.35 -5.53 16.56
C ILE A 38 4.52 -5.61 15.29
N TYR A 39 4.54 -4.53 14.50
CA TYR A 39 3.74 -4.29 13.30
C TYR A 39 2.27 -3.93 13.54
N ASN A 40 1.79 -3.88 14.77
CA ASN A 40 0.45 -3.34 15.01
C ASN A 40 0.33 -1.90 14.53
N ALA A 41 -0.83 -1.60 13.96
CA ALA A 41 -1.22 -0.25 13.60
C ALA A 41 -1.74 0.49 14.84
N LEU A 42 -1.15 1.63 15.11
CA LEU A 42 -1.58 2.54 16.17
C LEU A 42 -2.23 3.78 15.52
N LYS A 43 -3.23 4.33 16.17
CA LYS A 43 -3.95 5.51 15.69
C LYS A 43 -3.93 6.63 16.72
N THR A 44 -3.64 7.84 16.28
CA THR A 44 -3.77 9.06 17.07
C THR A 44 -4.38 10.16 16.23
N THR A 45 -5.06 11.12 16.86
CA THR A 45 -5.72 12.21 16.15
C THR A 45 -5.08 13.52 16.53
N ILE A 46 -4.67 14.30 15.58
CA ILE A 46 -4.22 15.69 15.77
C ILE A 46 -5.30 16.65 15.32
N VAL A 47 -5.38 17.80 15.98
CA VAL A 47 -6.27 18.90 15.61
C VAL A 47 -5.43 20.03 15.03
N ILE A 48 -5.66 20.37 13.77
CA ILE A 48 -4.99 21.47 13.06
C ILE A 48 -6.05 22.49 12.68
N GLY A 49 -6.13 23.59 13.44
CA GLY A 49 -7.23 24.56 13.27
C GLY A 49 -8.58 23.92 13.60
N ASP A 50 -9.51 23.96 12.64
CA ASP A 50 -10.85 23.36 12.77
C ASP A 50 -10.94 21.92 12.22
N SER A 51 -9.84 21.35 11.74
CA SER A 51 -9.80 20.02 11.15
C SER A 51 -9.12 19.03 12.06
N SER A 52 -9.67 17.82 12.16
CA SER A 52 -9.02 16.69 12.83
C SER A 52 -8.43 15.73 11.79
N VAL A 53 -7.17 15.35 11.97
CA VAL A 53 -6.46 14.44 11.09
C VAL A 53 -6.04 13.21 11.89
N GLU A 54 -6.44 12.04 11.41
CA GLU A 54 -5.98 10.77 11.97
C GLU A 54 -4.59 10.42 11.42
N ILE A 55 -3.67 10.12 12.32
CA ILE A 55 -2.32 9.65 12.00
C ILE A 55 -2.23 8.19 12.37
N THR A 56 -1.81 7.39 11.40
CA THR A 56 -1.48 5.98 11.59
C THR A 56 0.02 5.84 11.85
N LEU A 57 0.37 5.08 12.88
CA LEU A 57 1.74 4.71 13.20
C LEU A 57 1.86 3.19 13.20
N GLU A 58 3.03 2.67 12.93
CA GLU A 58 3.32 1.24 12.99
C GLU A 58 4.33 0.95 14.09
N VAL A 59 4.06 -0.04 14.93
CA VAL A 59 5.00 -0.49 15.97
C VAL A 59 6.20 -1.13 15.33
N ALA A 60 7.37 -0.50 15.48
CA ALA A 60 8.62 -0.97 14.90
C ALA A 60 9.49 -1.75 15.90
N GLN A 61 9.43 -1.40 17.17
CA GLN A 61 10.30 -1.98 18.20
C GLN A 61 9.75 -1.81 19.61
N HIS A 62 9.93 -2.80 20.46
CA HIS A 62 9.78 -2.67 21.90
C HIS A 62 11.09 -2.15 22.53
N LEU A 63 11.00 -1.11 23.34
CA LEU A 63 12.16 -0.50 23.99
C LEU A 63 12.42 -1.02 25.40
N GLY A 64 11.46 -1.73 25.99
CA GLY A 64 11.40 -2.06 27.42
C GLY A 64 10.72 -0.97 28.23
N ASP A 65 10.52 -1.21 29.53
CA ASP A 65 9.88 -0.27 30.46
C ASP A 65 8.54 0.29 29.94
N ASP A 66 7.70 -0.59 29.38
CA ASP A 66 6.38 -0.28 28.84
C ASP A 66 6.37 0.69 27.63
N LEU A 67 7.55 0.94 27.05
CA LEU A 67 7.73 1.80 25.90
C LEU A 67 7.81 1.02 24.60
N VAL A 68 7.05 1.47 23.60
CA VAL A 68 7.15 1.02 22.23
C VAL A 68 7.59 2.15 21.32
N ARG A 69 8.37 1.84 20.33
CA ARG A 69 8.76 2.75 19.26
C ARG A 69 7.92 2.48 18.04
N ALA A 70 7.24 3.51 17.56
CA ALA A 70 6.42 3.47 16.37
C ALA A 70 6.91 4.46 15.33
N ILE A 71 6.63 4.16 14.06
CA ILE A 71 6.95 5.02 12.91
C ILE A 71 5.63 5.57 12.36
N ALA A 72 5.54 6.89 12.28
CA ALA A 72 4.39 7.56 11.71
C ALA A 72 4.44 7.52 10.17
N LEU A 73 3.31 7.20 9.55
CA LEU A 73 3.15 7.14 8.09
C LEU A 73 2.63 8.45 7.48
N LYS A 74 2.33 9.43 8.34
CA LYS A 74 1.99 10.81 7.97
C LYS A 74 2.88 11.77 8.77
N PRO A 75 3.00 13.05 8.38
CA PRO A 75 3.74 14.05 9.17
C PRO A 75 3.27 14.07 10.63
N THR A 76 4.22 14.21 11.53
CA THR A 76 3.98 14.19 13.00
C THR A 76 3.78 15.59 13.58
N ASP A 77 3.72 16.61 12.72
CA ASP A 77 3.49 17.99 13.14
C ASP A 77 2.15 18.11 13.88
N GLY A 78 2.20 18.61 15.10
CA GLY A 78 1.01 18.74 15.97
C GLY A 78 0.81 17.57 16.95
N ILE A 79 1.60 16.50 16.90
CA ILE A 79 1.60 15.48 17.96
C ILE A 79 2.28 16.06 19.21
N VAL A 80 1.60 15.96 20.34
CA VAL A 80 2.11 16.45 21.63
C VAL A 80 2.38 15.31 22.61
N ARG A 81 3.33 15.53 23.51
CA ARG A 81 3.60 14.59 24.60
C ARG A 81 2.36 14.41 25.48
N GLY A 82 2.08 13.19 25.89
CA GLY A 82 0.90 12.82 26.69
C GLY A 82 -0.38 12.61 25.87
N GLN A 83 -0.33 12.84 24.54
CA GLN A 83 -1.45 12.59 23.65
C GLN A 83 -1.80 11.11 23.62
N GLU A 84 -3.08 10.80 23.52
CA GLU A 84 -3.58 9.43 23.47
C GLU A 84 -3.32 8.78 22.11
N VAL A 85 -2.89 7.52 22.18
CA VAL A 85 -2.66 6.66 21.02
C VAL A 85 -3.39 5.36 21.26
N ARG A 86 -4.20 4.94 20.30
CA ARG A 86 -5.00 3.72 20.38
C ARG A 86 -4.34 2.61 19.58
N ASP A 87 -4.19 1.45 20.17
CA ASP A 87 -3.83 0.23 19.45
C ASP A 87 -5.07 -0.33 18.72
N THR A 88 -4.91 -0.70 17.47
CA THR A 88 -5.97 -1.34 16.66
C THR A 88 -6.03 -2.85 16.89
N GLY A 89 -4.99 -3.44 17.49
CA GLY A 89 -4.84 -4.88 17.68
C GLY A 89 -4.49 -5.65 16.40
N GLU A 90 -4.30 -4.95 15.27
CA GLU A 90 -4.02 -5.55 13.96
C GLU A 90 -2.92 -4.78 13.24
N ALA A 91 -2.25 -5.45 12.31
CA ALA A 91 -1.29 -4.81 11.41
C ALA A 91 -2.02 -3.92 10.38
N ILE A 92 -1.26 -2.96 9.81
CA ILE A 92 -1.77 -2.16 8.68
C ILE A 92 -2.20 -3.11 7.56
N SER A 93 -3.41 -2.90 7.06
CA SER A 93 -3.99 -3.69 5.98
C SER A 93 -4.44 -2.83 4.82
N VAL A 94 -4.39 -3.38 3.62
CA VAL A 94 -4.81 -2.73 2.38
C VAL A 94 -5.93 -3.51 1.71
N PRO A 95 -6.85 -2.85 1.00
CA PRO A 95 -7.88 -3.53 0.24
C PRO A 95 -7.24 -4.37 -0.87
N VAL A 96 -7.86 -5.49 -1.19
CA VAL A 96 -7.44 -6.41 -2.26
C VAL A 96 -8.62 -6.84 -3.12
N GLY A 97 -8.34 -7.45 -4.26
CA GLY A 97 -9.35 -7.93 -5.20
C GLY A 97 -9.71 -6.92 -6.29
N ASP A 98 -10.78 -7.20 -7.01
CA ASP A 98 -11.17 -6.42 -8.20
C ASP A 98 -11.51 -4.95 -7.90
N VAL A 99 -11.92 -4.65 -6.69
CA VAL A 99 -12.21 -3.28 -6.23
C VAL A 99 -10.99 -2.34 -6.26
N THR A 100 -9.78 -2.90 -6.38
CA THR A 100 -8.54 -2.13 -6.44
C THR A 100 -8.14 -1.73 -7.86
N LYS A 101 -8.76 -2.32 -8.88
CA LYS A 101 -8.46 -2.00 -10.28
C LYS A 101 -8.83 -0.56 -10.60
N GLY A 102 -7.97 0.13 -11.34
CA GLY A 102 -8.17 1.55 -11.68
C GLY A 102 -8.11 2.53 -10.51
N LYS A 103 -7.69 2.07 -9.34
CA LYS A 103 -7.62 2.93 -8.15
C LYS A 103 -6.17 3.23 -7.76
N VAL A 104 -5.98 4.43 -7.21
CA VAL A 104 -4.71 4.93 -6.69
C VAL A 104 -4.80 4.94 -5.16
N PHE A 105 -3.84 4.32 -4.51
CA PHE A 105 -3.82 4.18 -3.06
C PHE A 105 -2.64 4.91 -2.43
N ASN A 106 -2.85 5.40 -1.22
CA ASN A 106 -1.75 5.80 -0.36
C ASN A 106 -1.19 4.58 0.42
N VAL A 107 -0.14 4.81 1.22
CA VAL A 107 0.58 3.75 1.97
C VAL A 107 -0.26 3.04 3.04
N ILE A 108 -1.40 3.60 3.43
CA ILE A 108 -2.34 3.01 4.41
C ILE A 108 -3.59 2.42 3.75
N GLY A 109 -3.60 2.35 2.40
CA GLY A 109 -4.70 1.75 1.63
C GLY A 109 -5.95 2.62 1.55
N GLU A 110 -5.82 3.95 1.69
CA GLU A 110 -6.89 4.89 1.36
C GLU A 110 -6.83 5.21 -0.14
N VAL A 111 -7.98 5.23 -0.79
CA VAL A 111 -8.08 5.55 -2.22
C VAL A 111 -8.00 7.05 -2.42
N LEU A 112 -7.18 7.49 -3.36
CA LEU A 112 -6.90 8.91 -3.63
C LEU A 112 -7.70 9.47 -4.82
N ASN A 113 -8.15 8.62 -5.75
CA ASN A 113 -8.83 8.99 -6.99
C ASN A 113 -10.33 8.67 -6.98
N LEU A 114 -11.02 8.85 -5.84
CA LEU A 114 -12.47 8.70 -5.78
C LEU A 114 -13.16 9.96 -6.28
N GLU A 115 -14.22 9.77 -7.06
CA GLU A 115 -15.15 10.84 -7.41
C GLU A 115 -15.91 11.34 -6.16
N PRO A 116 -16.33 12.62 -6.11
CA PRO A 116 -17.10 13.13 -5.00
C PRO A 116 -18.41 12.35 -4.78
N GLY A 117 -18.49 11.61 -3.66
CA GLY A 117 -19.62 10.76 -3.32
C GLY A 117 -19.47 9.30 -3.72
N GLU A 118 -18.39 8.93 -4.40
CA GLU A 118 -18.05 7.53 -4.67
C GLU A 118 -17.51 6.87 -3.41
N THR A 119 -17.89 5.63 -3.17
CA THR A 119 -17.35 4.77 -2.11
C THR A 119 -17.03 3.40 -2.69
N ILE A 120 -15.94 2.80 -2.27
CA ILE A 120 -15.62 1.42 -2.64
C ILE A 120 -16.10 0.46 -1.57
N GLU A 121 -16.76 -0.62 -1.96
CA GLU A 121 -17.12 -1.72 -1.06
C GLU A 121 -15.93 -2.68 -0.93
N VAL A 122 -15.14 -2.50 0.10
CA VAL A 122 -14.00 -3.37 0.39
C VAL A 122 -14.49 -4.64 1.08
N THR A 123 -14.44 -5.75 0.37
CA THR A 123 -14.86 -7.07 0.89
C THR A 123 -13.73 -7.80 1.60
N GLU A 124 -12.48 -7.55 1.20
CA GLU A 124 -11.30 -8.23 1.74
C GLU A 124 -10.14 -7.26 1.90
N ARG A 125 -9.40 -7.41 3.00
CA ARG A 125 -8.18 -6.65 3.27
C ARG A 125 -7.06 -7.61 3.66
N TRP A 126 -5.84 -7.31 3.21
CA TRP A 126 -4.66 -8.09 3.56
C TRP A 126 -3.66 -7.24 4.34
N PRO A 127 -3.02 -7.82 5.37
CA PRO A 127 -1.94 -7.14 6.07
C PRO A 127 -0.77 -6.90 5.11
N ILE A 128 -0.11 -5.75 5.26
CA ILE A 128 1.06 -5.39 4.41
C ILE A 128 2.26 -6.28 4.70
N HIS A 129 2.37 -6.81 5.93
CA HIS A 129 3.42 -7.75 6.33
C HIS A 129 2.97 -9.20 6.07
N ARG A 130 3.42 -9.77 4.96
CA ARG A 130 3.14 -11.15 4.58
C ARG A 130 4.43 -11.94 4.40
N LYS A 131 4.38 -13.21 4.78
CA LYS A 131 5.48 -14.13 4.53
C LYS A 131 5.57 -14.45 3.05
N ALA A 132 6.79 -14.57 2.54
CA ALA A 132 7.03 -15.07 1.19
C ALA A 132 6.53 -16.52 1.05
N PRO A 133 6.14 -16.96 -0.18
CA PRO A 133 5.83 -18.36 -0.44
C PRO A 133 7.00 -19.27 -0.07
N ASN A 134 6.71 -20.47 0.42
CA ASN A 134 7.72 -21.47 0.69
C ASN A 134 8.36 -21.96 -0.61
N PHE A 135 9.57 -22.50 -0.52
CA PHE A 135 10.35 -22.95 -1.69
C PHE A 135 9.62 -24.06 -2.48
N ASP A 136 8.88 -24.92 -1.81
CA ASP A 136 8.09 -26.00 -2.41
C ASP A 136 6.88 -25.51 -3.21
N GLN A 137 6.46 -24.25 -2.99
CA GLN A 137 5.37 -23.59 -3.71
C GLN A 137 5.85 -22.82 -4.94
N LEU A 138 7.17 -22.73 -5.16
CA LEU A 138 7.74 -22.02 -6.29
C LEU A 138 7.72 -22.92 -7.53
N GLU A 139 7.29 -22.33 -8.66
CA GLU A 139 7.34 -23.00 -9.95
C GLU A 139 8.81 -23.16 -10.41
N SER A 140 9.19 -24.38 -10.77
CA SER A 140 10.57 -24.69 -11.19
C SER A 140 10.81 -24.45 -12.68
N LYS A 141 9.77 -24.26 -13.48
CA LYS A 141 9.87 -24.09 -14.93
C LYS A 141 10.19 -22.66 -15.29
N THR A 142 11.28 -22.45 -16.00
CA THR A 142 11.65 -21.17 -16.59
C THR A 142 10.89 -20.96 -17.90
N THR A 143 10.00 -19.97 -17.94
CA THR A 143 9.25 -19.59 -19.13
C THR A 143 9.60 -18.14 -19.47
N MET A 144 9.82 -17.85 -20.77
CA MET A 144 10.07 -16.49 -21.23
C MET A 144 8.78 -15.67 -21.12
N PHE A 145 8.92 -14.44 -20.66
CA PHE A 145 7.87 -13.43 -20.67
C PHE A 145 8.08 -12.50 -21.87
N GLU A 146 7.19 -12.56 -22.85
CA GLU A 146 7.26 -11.73 -24.04
C GLU A 146 6.75 -10.33 -23.74
N THR A 147 7.63 -9.33 -23.84
CA THR A 147 7.30 -7.93 -23.58
C THR A 147 6.74 -7.22 -24.81
N GLY A 148 6.88 -7.81 -26.00
CA GLY A 148 6.57 -7.19 -27.28
C GLY A 148 7.57 -6.09 -27.71
N ILE A 149 8.58 -5.81 -26.90
CA ILE A 149 9.65 -4.86 -27.20
C ILE A 149 10.82 -5.64 -27.80
N LYS A 150 11.02 -5.51 -29.12
CA LYS A 150 11.98 -6.32 -29.89
C LYS A 150 13.39 -6.33 -29.28
N SER A 151 13.87 -5.20 -28.81
CA SER A 151 15.22 -5.09 -28.23
C SER A 151 15.35 -5.87 -26.92
N ILE A 152 14.30 -5.92 -26.12
CA ILE A 152 14.28 -6.66 -24.84
C ILE A 152 14.17 -8.16 -25.15
N ASP A 153 13.16 -8.55 -25.93
CA ASP A 153 12.85 -9.94 -26.20
C ASP A 153 13.98 -10.68 -26.92
N LEU A 154 14.74 -9.95 -27.77
CA LEU A 154 15.87 -10.54 -28.52
C LEU A 154 17.21 -10.53 -27.75
N LEU A 155 17.49 -9.46 -27.01
CA LEU A 155 18.82 -9.26 -26.41
C LEU A 155 18.87 -9.56 -24.92
N THR A 156 17.77 -9.34 -24.19
CA THR A 156 17.68 -9.50 -22.75
C THR A 156 16.31 -10.03 -22.33
N PRO A 157 15.92 -11.24 -22.80
CA PRO A 157 14.59 -11.76 -22.56
C PRO A 157 14.26 -11.86 -21.07
N TYR A 158 13.04 -11.52 -20.72
CA TYR A 158 12.55 -11.58 -19.35
C TYR A 158 12.02 -12.98 -19.04
N VAL A 159 12.11 -13.35 -17.78
CA VAL A 159 11.60 -14.63 -17.26
C VAL A 159 10.34 -14.36 -16.44
N LEU A 160 9.30 -15.15 -16.70
CA LEU A 160 8.06 -15.12 -15.94
C LEU A 160 8.35 -15.41 -14.45
N GLY A 161 7.83 -14.56 -13.55
CA GLY A 161 8.13 -14.61 -12.12
C GLY A 161 9.52 -14.09 -11.72
N GLY A 162 10.32 -13.59 -12.68
CA GLY A 162 11.64 -13.03 -12.44
C GLY A 162 11.60 -11.61 -11.83
N LYS A 163 12.75 -11.18 -11.33
CA LYS A 163 12.99 -9.80 -10.88
C LYS A 163 13.89 -9.12 -11.90
N ILE A 164 13.47 -7.97 -12.40
CA ILE A 164 14.14 -7.24 -13.47
C ILE A 164 14.48 -5.85 -12.97
N GLY A 165 15.69 -5.39 -13.25
CA GLY A 165 16.15 -4.04 -12.91
C GLY A 165 16.38 -3.20 -14.16
N LEU A 166 15.77 -2.01 -14.21
CA LEU A 166 16.02 -1.00 -15.22
C LEU A 166 16.86 0.12 -14.62
N PHE A 167 18.11 0.22 -15.07
CA PHE A 167 19.07 1.19 -14.57
C PHE A 167 19.37 2.25 -15.64
N GLY A 168 19.49 3.49 -15.21
CA GLY A 168 19.82 4.59 -16.11
C GLY A 168 19.77 5.94 -15.39
N GLY A 169 20.39 6.95 -15.96
CA GLY A 169 20.32 8.33 -15.48
C GLY A 169 18.92 8.93 -15.57
N ALA A 170 18.78 10.19 -15.16
CA ALA A 170 17.53 10.93 -15.33
C ALA A 170 17.25 11.19 -16.83
N GLY A 171 15.98 11.15 -17.23
CA GLY A 171 15.54 11.50 -18.58
C GLY A 171 15.89 10.50 -19.69
N VAL A 172 16.30 9.28 -19.36
CA VAL A 172 16.64 8.23 -20.36
C VAL A 172 15.46 7.35 -20.78
N GLY A 173 14.23 7.68 -20.36
CA GLY A 173 13.02 6.98 -20.78
C GLY A 173 12.67 5.72 -19.97
N LYS A 174 13.19 5.56 -18.75
CA LYS A 174 12.82 4.41 -17.88
C LYS A 174 11.32 4.33 -17.64
N THR A 175 10.68 5.45 -17.29
CA THR A 175 9.25 5.51 -17.02
C THR A 175 8.42 5.16 -18.27
N VAL A 176 8.81 5.69 -19.43
CA VAL A 176 8.15 5.39 -20.72
C VAL A 176 8.24 3.90 -21.04
N LEU A 177 9.39 3.27 -20.78
CA LEU A 177 9.55 1.84 -20.98
C LEU A 177 8.65 1.01 -20.03
N ILE A 178 8.51 1.45 -18.78
CA ILE A 178 7.63 0.79 -17.81
C ILE A 178 6.16 0.92 -18.24
N GLN A 179 5.73 2.10 -18.65
CA GLN A 179 4.37 2.35 -19.16
C GLN A 179 4.05 1.48 -20.36
N GLU A 180 4.96 1.41 -21.35
CA GLU A 180 4.80 0.56 -22.52
C GLU A 180 4.67 -0.93 -22.14
N MET A 181 5.44 -1.41 -21.15
CA MET A 181 5.30 -2.78 -20.66
C MET A 181 3.96 -3.00 -19.96
N ILE A 182 3.50 -2.06 -19.14
CA ILE A 182 2.18 -2.13 -18.46
C ILE A 182 1.07 -2.24 -19.50
N GLN A 183 1.10 -1.39 -20.52
CA GLN A 183 0.11 -1.39 -21.59
C GLN A 183 0.06 -2.73 -22.32
N ARG A 184 1.22 -3.27 -22.69
CA ARG A 184 1.29 -4.57 -23.38
C ARG A 184 0.84 -5.73 -22.52
N VAL A 185 1.18 -5.73 -21.22
CA VAL A 185 0.68 -6.73 -20.29
C VAL A 185 -0.85 -6.70 -20.19
N ALA A 186 -1.43 -5.51 -20.13
CA ALA A 186 -2.88 -5.36 -20.09
C ALA A 186 -3.55 -5.84 -21.39
N GLN A 187 -3.02 -5.46 -22.55
CA GLN A 187 -3.61 -5.77 -23.86
C GLN A 187 -3.36 -7.20 -24.30
N ASP A 188 -2.11 -7.69 -24.19
CA ASP A 188 -1.71 -8.97 -24.79
C ASP A 188 -1.89 -10.16 -23.83
N HIS A 189 -1.80 -9.94 -22.53
CA HIS A 189 -1.83 -11.01 -21.52
C HIS A 189 -3.07 -10.98 -20.64
N GLY A 190 -3.93 -9.96 -20.72
CA GLY A 190 -5.12 -9.81 -19.87
C GLY A 190 -4.79 -9.77 -18.38
N GLY A 191 -3.56 -9.34 -18.04
CA GLY A 191 -3.03 -9.32 -16.69
C GLY A 191 -3.38 -8.05 -15.93
N VAL A 192 -3.15 -8.06 -14.63
CA VAL A 192 -3.22 -6.88 -13.76
C VAL A 192 -1.81 -6.37 -13.48
N SER A 193 -1.60 -5.08 -13.69
CA SER A 193 -0.34 -4.40 -13.37
C SER A 193 -0.48 -3.59 -12.10
N VAL A 194 0.52 -3.64 -11.23
CA VAL A 194 0.58 -2.82 -10.03
C VAL A 194 1.85 -1.97 -10.09
N PHE A 195 1.67 -0.65 -10.04
CA PHE A 195 2.79 0.28 -9.96
C PHE A 195 2.93 0.79 -8.51
N ALA A 196 4.14 0.74 -7.96
CA ALA A 196 4.46 1.28 -6.64
C ALA A 196 5.57 2.33 -6.76
N GLY A 197 5.23 3.59 -6.50
CA GLY A 197 6.18 4.70 -6.45
C GLY A 197 6.87 4.74 -5.08
N VAL A 198 8.15 4.40 -5.03
CA VAL A 198 8.96 4.44 -3.81
C VAL A 198 10.18 5.35 -4.03
N GLY A 199 10.24 6.45 -3.30
CA GLY A 199 11.33 7.43 -3.43
C GLY A 199 11.28 8.28 -4.69
N GLU A 200 10.15 8.28 -5.41
CA GLU A 200 9.90 9.13 -6.56
C GLU A 200 9.54 10.56 -6.14
N ARG A 201 9.76 11.51 -7.06
CA ARG A 201 9.31 12.89 -6.84
C ARG A 201 7.79 12.96 -6.97
N THR A 202 7.14 13.69 -6.07
CA THR A 202 5.67 13.87 -6.06
C THR A 202 5.13 14.32 -7.43
N ARG A 203 5.85 15.20 -8.14
CA ARG A 203 5.47 15.64 -9.47
C ARG A 203 5.49 14.50 -10.49
N GLU A 204 6.56 13.69 -10.50
CA GLU A 204 6.70 12.56 -11.42
C GLU A 204 5.61 11.49 -11.17
N GLY A 205 5.25 11.27 -9.89
CA GLY A 205 4.14 10.40 -9.52
C GLY A 205 2.79 10.91 -10.00
N ASN A 206 2.54 12.21 -9.88
CA ASN A 206 1.30 12.82 -10.37
C ASN A 206 1.22 12.83 -11.91
N ASP A 207 2.33 13.16 -12.59
CA ASP A 207 2.41 13.12 -14.05
C ASP A 207 2.12 11.68 -14.55
N LEU A 208 2.65 10.65 -13.88
CA LEU A 208 2.39 9.25 -14.21
C LEU A 208 0.91 8.86 -14.09
N ILE A 209 0.21 9.34 -13.06
CA ILE A 209 -1.23 9.08 -12.90
C ILE A 209 -1.99 9.63 -14.11
N HIS A 210 -1.73 10.88 -14.49
CA HIS A 210 -2.39 11.50 -15.65
C HIS A 210 -2.04 10.81 -16.97
N GLU A 211 -0.79 10.42 -17.16
CA GLU A 211 -0.36 9.68 -18.36
C GLU A 211 -1.03 8.31 -18.44
N MET A 212 -1.23 7.63 -17.31
CA MET A 212 -1.99 6.38 -17.26
C MET A 212 -3.47 6.56 -17.52
N GLU A 213 -4.07 7.65 -17.06
CA GLU A 213 -5.46 8.03 -17.37
C GLU A 213 -5.63 8.30 -18.87
N GLU A 214 -4.76 9.12 -19.47
CA GLU A 214 -4.78 9.44 -20.90
C GLU A 214 -4.56 8.21 -21.79
N ALA A 215 -3.72 7.26 -21.34
CA ALA A 215 -3.48 6.01 -22.04
C ALA A 215 -4.57 4.94 -21.77
N CYS A 216 -5.67 5.30 -21.09
CA CYS A 216 -6.75 4.40 -20.68
C CYS A 216 -6.28 3.17 -19.87
N LEU A 217 -5.11 3.22 -19.25
CA LEU A 217 -4.52 2.09 -18.54
C LEU A 217 -5.09 1.87 -17.13
N LEU A 218 -5.70 2.91 -16.52
CA LEU A 218 -6.33 2.79 -15.22
C LEU A 218 -7.69 2.08 -15.29
N TYR A 219 -8.36 2.09 -16.44
CA TYR A 219 -9.73 1.61 -16.59
C TYR A 219 -9.87 0.31 -17.39
N THR A 220 -8.77 -0.26 -17.90
CA THR A 220 -8.81 -1.48 -18.73
C THR A 220 -9.05 -2.76 -17.93
N SER A 221 -10.19 -2.85 -17.23
CA SER A 221 -10.69 -4.15 -16.78
C SER A 221 -11.81 -4.70 -17.68
N ASP A 222 -12.28 -3.94 -18.65
CA ASP A 222 -13.32 -4.39 -19.60
C ASP A 222 -13.13 -3.74 -20.98
N ALA A 223 -12.07 -4.19 -21.67
CA ALA A 223 -11.70 -3.71 -23.01
C ALA A 223 -12.72 -4.10 -24.11
N ALA A 224 -13.85 -4.70 -23.74
CA ALA A 224 -14.86 -5.14 -24.71
C ALA A 224 -15.93 -4.09 -25.04
N ASP A 225 -16.14 -3.08 -24.16
CA ASP A 225 -17.23 -2.14 -24.31
C ASP A 225 -16.82 -0.69 -24.58
N ASP A 226 -15.56 -0.31 -24.45
CA ASP A 226 -15.10 1.07 -24.71
C ASP A 226 -14.41 1.21 -26.08
N LEU A 227 -15.22 1.48 -27.09
CA LEU A 227 -14.78 1.90 -28.44
C LEU A 227 -14.07 3.27 -28.49
N LEU A 228 -13.80 3.89 -27.35
CA LEU A 228 -13.20 5.24 -27.26
C LEU A 228 -11.69 5.22 -26.92
N CYS A 229 -11.10 4.06 -26.62
CA CYS A 229 -9.68 3.90 -26.32
C CYS A 229 -8.91 3.14 -27.41
N VAL A 230 -9.22 3.37 -28.66
CA VAL A 230 -8.47 2.85 -29.82
C VAL A 230 -7.57 3.91 -30.40
#